data_cb9a18aa586a45741c2df339cbe10b9d
#
_entry.id   cb9a18aa586a45741c2df339cbe10b9d
#
_cell.length_a   1.000
_cell.length_b   1.000
_cell.length_c   1.000
_cell.angle_alpha   90.00
_cell.angle_beta   90.00
_cell.angle_gamma   90.00
#
_symmetry.space_group_name_H-M   'P 1'
#
loop_
_entity.id
_entity.type
_entity.pdbx_description
1 polymer ?
#
loop_
_entity_poly.entity_id
_entity_poly.type
_entity_poly.pdbx_seq_one_letter_code
_entity_poly.pdbx_strand_id
1 'polypeptide(L)'
;MKRYLAVVALASLAAASPAGAGARVYVQIGPPAPIVETVVVAPSPQHVWVPGYYRWSAGAYVWAPGRWRVPPAHYHAWVPGHWSHHQAHGWYWVNGHWR
;
A
#
# COMPACT_ATOMS: atom_id res chain seq x y z
N MET A 1 8.97 -19.68 32.79
CA MET A 1 8.82 -20.39 31.52
C MET A 1 7.42 -20.31 30.97
N LYS A 2 6.48 -20.73 31.75
CA LYS A 2 5.09 -20.71 31.27
C LYS A 2 4.63 -19.33 30.87
N ARG A 3 5.07 -18.33 31.61
CA ARG A 3 4.69 -16.95 31.32
C ARG A 3 5.17 -16.47 29.95
N TYR A 4 6.28 -17.00 29.48
CA TYR A 4 6.78 -16.60 28.17
C TYR A 4 5.86 -17.06 27.04
N LEU A 5 5.35 -18.25 27.18
CA LEU A 5 4.42 -18.78 26.21
C LEU A 5 3.15 -17.96 26.15
N ALA A 6 2.66 -17.55 27.29
CA ALA A 6 1.47 -16.73 27.34
C ALA A 6 1.67 -15.40 26.62
N VAL A 7 2.83 -14.78 26.83
CA VAL A 7 3.13 -13.52 26.18
C VAL A 7 3.18 -13.67 24.68
N VAL A 8 3.82 -14.71 24.22
CA VAL A 8 3.91 -14.98 22.78
C VAL A 8 2.52 -15.19 22.18
N ALA A 9 1.70 -15.92 22.86
CA ALA A 9 0.35 -16.17 22.36
C ALA A 9 -0.44 -14.87 22.22
N LEU A 10 -0.34 -14.01 23.19
CA LEU A 10 -1.03 -12.72 23.11
C LEU A 10 -0.54 -11.89 21.94
N ALA A 11 0.74 -11.89 21.71
CA ALA A 11 1.30 -11.14 20.59
C ALA A 11 0.76 -11.64 19.26
N SER A 12 0.65 -12.94 19.13
CA SER A 12 0.12 -13.53 17.90
C SER A 12 -1.33 -13.13 17.68
N LEU A 13 -2.13 -13.19 18.72
CA LEU A 13 -3.52 -12.80 18.62
C LEU A 13 -3.67 -11.33 18.24
N ALA A 14 -2.89 -10.49 18.86
CA ALA A 14 -2.94 -9.07 18.54
C ALA A 14 -2.57 -8.81 17.09
N ALA A 15 -1.64 -9.55 16.56
CA ALA A 15 -1.24 -9.38 15.17
C ALA A 15 -2.33 -9.86 14.22
N ALA A 16 -3.02 -10.91 14.55
CA ALA A 16 -4.03 -11.48 13.68
C ALA A 16 -5.35 -10.69 13.73
N SER A 17 -5.73 -10.27 14.90
CA SER A 17 -7.04 -9.71 15.13
C SER A 17 -7.34 -8.44 14.30
N PRO A 18 -6.49 -7.44 14.29
CA PRO A 18 -6.78 -6.20 13.59
C PRO A 18 -6.54 -6.27 12.10
N ALA A 19 -6.07 -7.39 11.63
CA ALA A 19 -5.59 -7.48 10.27
C ALA A 19 -6.58 -7.01 9.23
N GLY A 20 -7.76 -7.04 9.45
CA GLY A 20 -8.70 -6.59 8.47
C GLY A 20 -9.16 -5.20 8.78
N ALA A 21 -10.22 -5.19 9.25
CA ALA A 21 -11.18 -4.16 9.44
C ALA A 21 -10.59 -2.79 9.75
N GLY A 22 -10.22 -2.07 8.76
CA GLY A 22 -9.89 -0.67 8.91
C GLY A 22 -8.65 -0.33 9.70
N ALA A 23 -7.87 -1.34 10.07
CA ALA A 23 -6.62 -1.07 10.73
C ALA A 23 -5.69 -0.33 9.78
N ARG A 24 -5.07 0.74 10.25
CA ARG A 24 -4.15 1.54 9.46
C ARG A 24 -2.79 1.58 10.11
N VAL A 25 -1.78 1.63 9.27
CA VAL A 25 -0.42 1.93 9.71
C VAL A 25 -0.19 3.40 9.48
N TYR A 26 0.19 4.11 10.53
CA TYR A 26 0.51 5.52 10.43
C TYR A 26 2.01 5.73 10.49
N VAL A 27 2.51 6.58 9.60
CA VAL A 27 3.94 6.88 9.50
C VAL A 27 4.14 8.34 9.85
N GLN A 28 5.09 8.61 10.74
CA GLN A 28 5.32 9.97 11.22
C GLN A 28 6.04 10.85 10.21
N ILE A 29 6.83 10.25 9.35
CA ILE A 29 7.60 10.99 8.34
C ILE A 29 6.86 10.89 7.02
N GLY A 30 6.63 12.03 6.37
CA GLY A 30 5.93 12.05 5.10
C GLY A 30 6.71 11.34 3.99
N PRO A 31 6.00 10.84 2.97
CA PRO A 31 6.64 10.14 1.87
C PRO A 31 7.47 11.12 1.02
N PRO A 32 8.51 10.61 0.37
CA PRO A 32 9.23 11.41 -0.63
C PRO A 32 8.32 11.75 -1.80
N ALA A 33 8.73 12.72 -2.59
CA ALA A 33 8.02 13.02 -3.84
C ALA A 33 8.05 11.80 -4.75
N PRO A 34 6.95 11.51 -5.46
CA PRO A 34 6.92 10.37 -6.36
C PRO A 34 8.03 10.44 -7.41
N ILE A 35 8.57 9.28 -7.74
CA ILE A 35 9.55 9.18 -8.80
C ILE A 35 8.84 9.33 -10.14
N VAL A 36 9.41 10.16 -11.00
CA VAL A 36 8.89 10.30 -12.37
C VAL A 36 9.46 9.15 -13.19
N GLU A 37 8.59 8.23 -13.58
CA GLU A 37 9.00 7.05 -14.34
C GLU A 37 8.79 7.29 -15.83
N THR A 38 9.69 6.74 -16.63
CA THR A 38 9.51 6.70 -18.07
C THR A 38 8.54 5.57 -18.38
N VAL A 39 7.40 5.93 -18.95
CA VAL A 39 6.37 4.96 -19.31
C VAL A 39 6.69 4.41 -20.69
N VAL A 40 6.94 3.11 -20.76
CA VAL A 40 7.15 2.45 -22.06
C VAL A 40 5.82 2.23 -22.75
N VAL A 41 5.89 1.92 -24.06
CA VAL A 41 4.69 1.67 -24.85
C VAL A 41 3.90 0.50 -24.26
N ALA A 42 2.58 0.64 -24.24
CA ALA A 42 1.69 -0.41 -23.75
C ALA A 42 1.87 -1.71 -24.56
N PRO A 43 1.90 -2.87 -23.88
CA PRO A 43 2.00 -4.15 -24.59
C PRO A 43 0.80 -4.43 -25.49
N SER A 44 -0.37 -3.87 -25.16
CA SER A 44 -1.58 -3.99 -25.98
C SER A 44 -2.52 -2.84 -25.65
N PRO A 45 -3.54 -2.60 -26.52
CA PRO A 45 -4.53 -1.55 -26.24
C PRO A 45 -5.37 -1.77 -24.98
N GLN A 46 -5.42 -2.99 -24.48
CA GLN A 46 -6.19 -3.31 -23.28
C GLN A 46 -5.44 -2.98 -22.01
N HIS A 47 -4.13 -2.77 -22.07
CA HIS A 47 -3.35 -2.50 -20.87
C HIS A 47 -3.57 -1.09 -20.35
N VAL A 48 -3.63 -0.97 -19.04
CA VAL A 48 -3.76 0.29 -18.33
C VAL A 48 -2.50 0.48 -17.48
N TRP A 49 -1.96 1.68 -17.51
CA TRP A 49 -0.79 2.01 -16.70
C TRP A 49 -1.20 2.18 -15.23
N VAL A 50 -0.55 1.42 -14.37
CA VAL A 50 -0.69 1.55 -12.92
C VAL A 50 0.58 2.22 -12.42
N PRO A 51 0.50 3.50 -11.99
CA PRO A 51 1.68 4.23 -11.56
C PRO A 51 2.38 3.60 -10.38
N GLY A 52 3.67 3.79 -10.30
CA GLY A 52 4.44 3.41 -9.12
C GLY A 52 4.09 4.28 -7.92
N TYR A 53 4.51 3.83 -6.77
CA TYR A 53 4.25 4.55 -5.52
C TYR A 53 5.27 4.14 -4.46
N TYR A 54 5.40 4.97 -3.43
CA TYR A 54 6.17 4.59 -2.26
C TYR A 54 5.30 3.76 -1.32
N ARG A 55 5.83 2.62 -0.91
CA ARG A 55 5.22 1.81 0.14
C ARG A 55 6.09 1.86 1.39
N TRP A 56 5.48 1.73 2.53
CA TRP A 56 6.20 1.67 3.80
C TRP A 56 6.53 0.22 4.10
N SER A 57 7.81 -0.06 4.28
CA SER A 57 8.27 -1.42 4.51
C SER A 57 9.46 -1.41 5.45
N ALA A 58 9.35 -2.13 6.55
CA ALA A 58 10.46 -2.31 7.49
C ALA A 58 11.13 -0.99 7.92
N GLY A 59 10.33 0.03 8.18
CA GLY A 59 10.84 1.30 8.67
C GLY A 59 11.35 2.25 7.59
N ALA A 60 11.06 2.00 6.33
CA ALA A 60 11.50 2.86 5.25
C ALA A 60 10.48 2.93 4.13
N TYR A 61 10.49 4.04 3.39
CA TYR A 61 9.76 4.13 2.15
C TYR A 61 10.53 3.42 1.04
N VAL A 62 9.84 2.54 0.33
CA VAL A 62 10.42 1.75 -0.76
C VAL A 62 9.58 1.98 -2.00
N TRP A 63 10.22 2.30 -3.11
CA TRP A 63 9.52 2.54 -4.36
C TRP A 63 9.04 1.23 -4.98
N ALA A 64 7.74 1.16 -5.25
CA ALA A 64 7.12 0.08 -6.02
C ALA A 64 6.92 0.60 -7.43
N PRO A 65 7.62 0.04 -8.43
CA PRO A 65 7.55 0.56 -9.79
C PRO A 65 6.16 0.44 -10.40
N GLY A 66 5.83 1.38 -11.27
CA GLY A 66 4.63 1.29 -12.07
C GLY A 66 4.70 0.13 -13.07
N ARG A 67 3.55 -0.26 -13.58
CA ARG A 67 3.47 -1.38 -14.53
C ARG A 67 2.19 -1.32 -15.33
N TRP A 68 2.22 -1.97 -16.48
CA TRP A 68 1.05 -2.17 -17.30
C TRP A 68 0.24 -3.35 -16.77
N ARG A 69 -1.08 -3.16 -16.69
CA ARG A 69 -1.99 -4.21 -16.21
C ARG A 69 -3.23 -4.27 -17.09
N VAL A 70 -3.75 -5.48 -17.24
CA VAL A 70 -5.04 -5.66 -17.90
C VAL A 70 -6.12 -5.56 -16.83
N PRO A 71 -7.11 -4.66 -17.00
CA PRO A 71 -8.18 -4.55 -16.02
C PRO A 71 -8.96 -5.86 -15.87
N PRO A 72 -9.44 -6.15 -14.67
CA PRO A 72 -10.40 -7.24 -14.50
C PRO A 72 -11.67 -7.00 -15.32
N ALA A 73 -12.45 -8.04 -15.53
CA ALA A 73 -13.70 -7.93 -16.29
C ALA A 73 -14.58 -6.81 -15.72
N HIS A 74 -15.15 -6.03 -16.63
CA HIS A 74 -16.05 -4.91 -16.31
C HIS A 74 -15.37 -3.65 -15.75
N TYR A 75 -14.04 -3.67 -15.67
CA TYR A 75 -13.28 -2.49 -15.24
C TYR A 75 -12.51 -1.90 -16.42
N HIS A 76 -12.29 -0.59 -16.40
CA HIS A 76 -11.69 0.12 -17.52
C HIS A 76 -10.53 1.02 -17.14
N ALA A 77 -10.44 1.41 -15.88
CA ALA A 77 -9.45 2.40 -15.47
C ALA A 77 -8.92 2.09 -14.08
N TRP A 78 -7.73 2.62 -13.80
CA TRP A 78 -7.12 2.52 -12.49
C TRP A 78 -7.18 3.86 -11.78
N VAL A 79 -7.67 3.88 -10.54
CA VAL A 79 -7.60 5.03 -9.66
C VAL A 79 -6.37 4.84 -8.79
N PRO A 80 -5.34 5.70 -8.93
CA PRO A 80 -4.11 5.52 -8.15
C PRO A 80 -4.34 5.68 -6.66
N GLY A 81 -3.61 4.88 -5.89
CA GLY A 81 -3.54 5.10 -4.46
C GLY A 81 -2.70 6.32 -4.15
N HIS A 82 -2.74 6.74 -2.91
CA HIS A 82 -1.97 7.91 -2.49
C HIS A 82 -1.75 7.91 -1.00
N TRP A 83 -0.75 8.67 -0.57
CA TRP A 83 -0.52 8.94 0.84
C TRP A 83 -1.39 10.12 1.26
N SER A 84 -1.98 9.99 2.45
CA SER A 84 -2.80 11.05 3.05
C SER A 84 -2.31 11.33 4.45
N HIS A 85 -2.51 12.55 4.92
CA HIS A 85 -2.05 12.96 6.23
C HIS A 85 -3.19 13.12 7.20
N HIS A 86 -3.10 12.45 8.35
CA HIS A 86 -4.03 12.61 9.45
C HIS A 86 -3.40 13.53 10.49
N GLN A 87 -4.10 14.56 10.88
CA GLN A 87 -3.56 15.56 11.80
C GLN A 87 -3.00 14.98 13.09
N ALA A 88 -3.70 13.99 13.66
CA ALA A 88 -3.31 13.46 14.97
C ALA A 88 -2.35 12.28 14.88
N HIS A 89 -2.37 11.54 13.78
CA HIS A 89 -1.68 10.24 13.72
C HIS A 89 -0.56 10.14 12.71
N GLY A 90 -0.52 11.01 11.72
CA GLY A 90 0.53 10.99 10.71
C GLY A 90 0.04 10.53 9.36
N TRP A 91 0.94 9.99 8.57
CA TRP A 91 0.66 9.61 7.19
C TRP A 91 0.15 8.19 7.09
N TYR A 92 -0.80 7.98 6.17
CA TYR A 92 -1.33 6.65 5.89
C TYR A 92 -1.59 6.48 4.41
N TRP A 93 -1.54 5.24 3.96
CA TRP A 93 -1.74 4.88 2.56
C TRP A 93 -3.21 4.62 2.27
N VAL A 94 -3.69 5.18 1.17
CA VAL A 94 -5.01 4.91 0.62
C VAL A 94 -4.81 4.08 -0.64
N ASN A 95 -5.35 2.88 -0.66
CA ASN A 95 -5.15 1.97 -1.77
C ASN A 95 -5.79 2.47 -3.06
N GLY A 96 -5.10 2.23 -4.18
CA GLY A 96 -5.70 2.38 -5.48
C GLY A 96 -6.72 1.29 -5.75
N HIS A 97 -7.50 1.47 -6.80
CA HIS A 97 -8.50 0.48 -7.18
C HIS A 97 -8.90 0.61 -8.63
N TRP A 98 -9.47 -0.45 -9.14
CA TRP A 98 -10.07 -0.44 -10.48
C TRP A 98 -11.46 0.19 -10.46
N ARG A 99 -11.82 0.83 -11.56
CA ARG A 99 -13.16 1.37 -11.75
C ARG A 99 -13.63 1.20 -13.21
#